data_f3bce0756e733c322ab07e0d7cc78b9e
#
_entry.id   f3bce0756e733c322ab07e0d7cc78b9e
#
_cell.length_a   1.000
_cell.length_b   1.000
_cell.length_c   1.000
_cell.angle_alpha   90.00
_cell.angle_beta   90.00
_cell.angle_gamma   90.00
#
_symmetry.space_group_name_H-M   'P 1'
#
loop_
_entity.id
_entity.type
_entity.pdbx_description
1 polymer ?
#
loop_
_entity_poly.entity_id
_entity_poly.type
_entity_poly.pdbx_seq_one_letter_code
_entity_poly.pdbx_strand_id
1 'polypeptide(L)'
;VTGRQGGGVSDVLQSVRGRLLKAMTHCGGYDFFAIGRPETAGCYCAVNTYLRQVISLLISDYDYVVIDSEAGIEQINRRVLERVTHLLLVSDASKKGLQVIRTVRRVAQELVMYEKCGAVINRVPEGVARDEIDTGEIPVLAVIGEDSAQTEFDILGKTVFDLPKDAGVLAGTKQALCALNI
;
A
#
# COMPACT_ATOMS: atom_id res chain seq x y z
N VAL A 1 9.75 -29.81 -42.10
CA VAL A 1 8.56 -29.50 -41.26
C VAL A 1 9.06 -29.41 -39.85
N THR A 2 9.38 -28.23 -39.37
CA THR A 2 9.84 -27.98 -38.00
C THR A 2 8.60 -27.64 -37.15
N GLY A 3 8.23 -28.57 -36.29
CA GLY A 3 7.18 -28.40 -35.28
C GLY A 3 7.60 -27.32 -34.30
N ARG A 4 6.90 -26.20 -34.26
CA ARG A 4 6.89 -25.27 -33.14
C ARG A 4 6.21 -25.99 -31.97
N GLN A 5 6.97 -26.41 -31.00
CA GLN A 5 6.42 -26.77 -29.68
C GLN A 5 5.85 -25.50 -29.07
N GLY A 6 4.55 -25.36 -29.06
CA GLY A 6 3.83 -24.33 -28.33
C GLY A 6 4.01 -24.59 -26.85
N GLY A 7 4.85 -23.84 -26.18
CA GLY A 7 4.85 -23.76 -24.72
C GLY A 7 3.45 -23.30 -24.29
N GLY A 8 2.77 -24.11 -23.49
CA GLY A 8 1.41 -23.84 -23.05
C GLY A 8 1.39 -22.58 -22.15
N VAL A 9 0.22 -21.96 -22.00
CA VAL A 9 0.00 -20.82 -21.08
C VAL A 9 0.54 -21.14 -19.68
N SER A 10 0.50 -22.39 -19.26
CA SER A 10 1.08 -22.89 -18.02
C SER A 10 2.59 -22.67 -17.92
N ASP A 11 3.35 -22.93 -19.01
CA ASP A 11 4.82 -22.78 -19.01
C ASP A 11 5.23 -21.31 -18.96
N VAL A 12 4.46 -20.44 -19.60
CA VAL A 12 4.67 -18.99 -19.53
C VAL A 12 4.40 -18.49 -18.12
N LEU A 13 3.32 -18.90 -17.48
CA LEU A 13 2.97 -18.51 -16.10
C LEU A 13 4.02 -19.02 -15.11
N GLN A 14 4.50 -20.25 -15.24
CA GLN A 14 5.57 -20.78 -14.41
C GLN A 14 6.89 -19.99 -14.59
N SER A 15 7.23 -19.63 -15.82
CA SER A 15 8.41 -18.81 -16.11
C SER A 15 8.30 -17.39 -15.50
N VAL A 16 7.12 -16.76 -15.56
CA VAL A 16 6.86 -15.46 -14.93
C VAL A 16 6.96 -15.58 -13.41
N ARG A 17 6.28 -16.56 -12.80
CA ARG A 17 6.35 -16.82 -11.36
C ARG A 17 7.79 -17.07 -10.89
N GLY A 18 8.58 -17.87 -11.62
CA GLY A 18 9.99 -18.13 -11.29
C GLY A 18 10.86 -16.87 -11.33
N ARG A 19 10.60 -15.93 -12.26
CA ARG A 19 11.29 -14.64 -12.31
C ARG A 19 10.88 -13.72 -11.16
N LEU A 20 9.60 -13.72 -10.79
CA LEU A 20 9.08 -12.94 -9.67
C LEU A 20 9.71 -13.39 -8.35
N LEU A 21 9.71 -14.69 -8.08
CA LEU A 21 10.33 -15.24 -6.87
C LEU A 21 11.83 -14.89 -6.75
N LYS A 22 12.55 -14.81 -7.88
CA LYS A 22 13.95 -14.35 -7.89
C LYS A 22 14.11 -12.84 -7.65
N ALA A 23 13.09 -12.03 -7.92
CA ALA A 23 13.10 -10.59 -7.70
C ALA A 23 12.61 -10.21 -6.30
N MET A 24 12.08 -11.15 -5.54
CA MET A 24 11.64 -10.94 -4.17
C MET A 24 12.80 -11.03 -3.19
N THR A 25 12.73 -10.21 -2.15
CA THR A 25 13.65 -10.29 -1.01
C THR A 25 12.95 -10.96 0.16
N HIS A 26 13.52 -12.08 0.61
CA HIS A 26 12.98 -12.83 1.75
C HIS A 26 13.51 -12.25 3.07
N CYS A 27 12.63 -11.80 3.94
CA CYS A 27 12.94 -11.06 5.17
C CYS A 27 12.45 -11.81 6.43
N GLY A 28 12.72 -13.11 6.55
CA GLY A 28 12.54 -13.88 7.79
C GLY A 28 11.13 -13.97 8.40
N GLY A 29 10.12 -13.41 7.80
CA GLY A 29 8.72 -13.44 8.28
C GLY A 29 7.77 -12.77 7.28
N TYR A 30 8.34 -12.15 6.26
CA TYR A 30 7.62 -11.56 5.14
C TYR A 30 8.53 -11.54 3.91
N ASP A 31 7.89 -11.39 2.76
CA ASP A 31 8.59 -11.21 1.50
C ASP A 31 8.36 -9.79 0.99
N PHE A 32 9.40 -9.18 0.45
CA PHE A 32 9.36 -7.83 -0.08
C PHE A 32 9.57 -7.82 -1.59
N PHE A 33 8.72 -7.09 -2.29
CA PHE A 33 8.81 -6.89 -3.72
C PHE A 33 8.67 -5.41 -4.07
N ALA A 34 9.67 -4.83 -4.74
CA ALA A 34 9.64 -3.45 -5.19
C ALA A 34 9.54 -3.37 -6.71
N ILE A 35 8.72 -2.45 -7.20
CA ILE A 35 8.59 -2.13 -8.62
C ILE A 35 9.19 -0.75 -8.85
N GLY A 36 10.28 -0.71 -9.60
CA GLY A 36 10.93 0.53 -10.01
C GLY A 36 10.11 1.32 -11.03
N ARG A 37 10.41 2.60 -11.17
CA ARG A 37 9.88 3.42 -12.27
C ARG A 37 10.50 2.97 -13.58
N PRO A 38 9.73 2.88 -14.68
CA PRO A 38 10.31 2.65 -15.99
C PRO A 38 11.22 3.82 -16.36
N GLU A 39 12.46 3.52 -16.74
CA GLU A 39 13.47 4.53 -17.10
C GLU A 39 13.19 5.24 -18.45
N THR A 40 12.26 4.72 -19.24
CA THR A 40 11.89 5.27 -20.54
C THR A 40 10.48 5.85 -20.52
N ALA A 41 10.28 6.97 -21.22
CA ALA A 41 8.98 7.56 -21.49
C ALA A 41 8.13 6.63 -22.38
N GLY A 42 7.70 5.51 -21.80
CA GLY A 42 6.86 4.50 -22.44
C GLY A 42 5.51 4.37 -21.74
N CYS A 43 4.57 3.73 -22.40
CA CYS A 43 3.23 3.55 -21.89
C CYS A 43 3.26 2.77 -20.56
N TYR A 44 2.86 3.41 -19.49
CA TYR A 44 2.65 2.79 -18.17
C TYR A 44 1.69 1.57 -18.22
N CYS A 45 0.95 1.42 -19.33
CA CYS A 45 0.00 0.33 -19.51
C CYS A 45 0.64 -1.06 -19.44
N ALA A 46 1.84 -1.24 -19.99
CA ALA A 46 2.55 -2.52 -19.96
C ALA A 46 3.01 -2.87 -18.54
N VAL A 47 3.55 -1.89 -17.81
CA VAL A 47 3.99 -2.04 -16.41
C VAL A 47 2.80 -2.33 -15.51
N ASN A 48 1.69 -1.63 -15.68
CA ASN A 48 0.47 -1.84 -14.90
C ASN A 48 -0.15 -3.22 -15.17
N THR A 49 -0.15 -3.67 -16.43
CA THR A 49 -0.62 -5.03 -16.76
C THR A 49 0.26 -6.10 -16.13
N TYR A 50 1.57 -5.91 -16.18
CA TYR A 50 2.53 -6.80 -15.53
C TYR A 50 2.32 -6.83 -14.01
N LEU A 51 2.18 -5.67 -13.38
CA LEU A 51 1.94 -5.54 -11.94
C LEU A 51 0.65 -6.27 -11.51
N ARG A 52 -0.45 -6.13 -12.26
CA ARG A 52 -1.69 -6.89 -12.02
C ARG A 52 -1.46 -8.40 -12.06
N GLN A 53 -0.74 -8.87 -13.06
CA GLN A 53 -0.42 -10.30 -13.19
C GLN A 53 0.44 -10.78 -12.02
N VAL A 54 1.43 -10.00 -11.60
CA VAL A 54 2.26 -10.28 -10.42
C VAL A 54 1.41 -10.41 -9.16
N ILE A 55 0.59 -9.41 -8.88
CA ILE A 55 -0.29 -9.40 -7.70
C ILE A 55 -1.22 -10.62 -7.74
N SER A 56 -1.85 -10.90 -8.87
CA SER A 56 -2.76 -12.05 -9.02
C SER A 56 -2.09 -13.40 -8.79
N LEU A 57 -0.81 -13.53 -9.17
CA LEU A 57 -0.05 -14.77 -8.99
C LEU A 57 0.44 -14.97 -7.56
N LEU A 58 0.69 -13.87 -6.83
CA LEU A 58 1.27 -13.93 -5.48
C LEU A 58 0.20 -13.95 -4.39
N ILE A 59 -0.95 -13.33 -4.62
CA ILE A 59 -2.00 -13.16 -3.60
C ILE A 59 -2.45 -14.48 -2.96
N SER A 60 -2.45 -15.58 -3.72
CA SER A 60 -2.85 -16.91 -3.22
C SER A 60 -1.84 -17.57 -2.29
N ASP A 61 -0.62 -17.08 -2.25
CA ASP A 61 0.47 -17.70 -1.50
C ASP A 61 0.70 -17.03 -0.13
N TYR A 62 -0.05 -15.95 0.17
CA TYR A 62 0.13 -15.15 1.38
C TYR A 62 -1.19 -14.93 2.11
N ASP A 63 -1.16 -14.98 3.44
CA ASP A 63 -2.31 -14.63 4.28
C ASP A 63 -2.63 -13.14 4.17
N TYR A 64 -1.60 -12.30 4.03
CA TYR A 64 -1.72 -10.85 3.88
C TYR A 64 -0.80 -10.34 2.78
N VAL A 65 -1.33 -9.43 1.97
CA VAL A 65 -0.56 -8.67 0.96
C VAL A 65 -0.78 -7.20 1.23
N VAL A 66 0.29 -6.49 1.60
CA VAL A 66 0.29 -5.04 1.82
C VAL A 66 0.87 -4.37 0.59
N ILE A 67 0.12 -3.44 0.02
CA ILE A 67 0.52 -2.71 -1.18
C ILE A 67 0.70 -1.25 -0.79
N ASP A 68 1.96 -0.80 -0.73
CA ASP A 68 2.31 0.61 -0.59
C ASP A 68 2.26 1.27 -1.98
N SER A 69 1.40 2.25 -2.12
CA SER A 69 1.18 2.94 -3.40
C SER A 69 1.68 4.38 -3.35
N GLU A 70 2.02 4.92 -4.53
CA GLU A 70 2.38 6.34 -4.64
C GLU A 70 1.28 7.24 -4.07
N ALA A 71 1.69 8.41 -3.55
CA ALA A 71 0.78 9.39 -3.02
C ALA A 71 -0.26 9.86 -4.05
N GLY A 72 -1.50 10.01 -3.60
CA GLY A 72 -2.59 10.56 -4.39
C GLY A 72 -3.37 9.54 -5.20
N ILE A 73 -4.11 10.04 -6.20
CA ILE A 73 -5.14 9.30 -6.96
C ILE A 73 -4.58 8.48 -8.15
N GLU A 74 -3.33 8.70 -8.53
CA GLU A 74 -2.73 8.18 -9.76
C GLU A 74 -2.80 6.65 -9.86
N GLN A 75 -2.52 5.94 -8.76
CA GLN A 75 -2.54 4.47 -8.75
C GLN A 75 -3.95 3.90 -8.94
N ILE A 76 -4.94 4.61 -8.41
CA ILE A 76 -6.37 4.24 -8.57
C ILE A 76 -6.79 4.48 -10.02
N ASN A 77 -6.47 5.66 -10.58
CA ASN A 77 -6.80 5.98 -11.97
C ASN A 77 -6.14 5.03 -12.97
N ARG A 78 -4.95 4.51 -12.67
CA ARG A 78 -4.24 3.54 -13.52
C ARG A 78 -4.83 2.13 -13.43
N ARG A 79 -5.82 1.89 -12.59
CA ARG A 79 -6.48 0.60 -12.38
C ARG A 79 -5.49 -0.55 -12.11
N VAL A 80 -4.42 -0.26 -11.39
CA VAL A 80 -3.45 -1.29 -10.98
C VAL A 80 -4.10 -2.27 -10.02
N LEU A 81 -4.96 -1.75 -9.15
CA LEU A 81 -5.72 -2.50 -8.16
C LEU A 81 -7.22 -2.40 -8.53
N GLU A 82 -7.79 -3.50 -8.97
CA GLU A 82 -9.23 -3.59 -9.26
C GLU A 82 -10.02 -3.99 -8.00
N ARG A 83 -9.39 -4.72 -7.10
CA ARG A 83 -9.98 -5.19 -5.85
C ARG A 83 -8.96 -5.24 -4.73
N VAL A 84 -9.36 -4.76 -3.56
CA VAL A 84 -8.65 -4.92 -2.29
C VAL A 84 -9.67 -5.27 -1.20
N THR A 85 -9.26 -5.95 -0.16
CA THR A 85 -10.13 -6.20 1.01
C THR A 85 -10.22 -4.94 1.86
N HIS A 86 -9.10 -4.27 2.07
CA HIS A 86 -8.99 -3.11 2.94
C HIS A 86 -8.30 -1.96 2.20
N LEU A 87 -8.96 -0.79 2.18
CA LEU A 87 -8.39 0.46 1.66
C LEU A 87 -8.02 1.35 2.84
N LEU A 88 -6.73 1.51 3.08
CA LEU A 88 -6.20 2.37 4.12
C LEU A 88 -5.74 3.70 3.53
N LEU A 89 -6.37 4.78 3.95
CA LEU A 89 -6.04 6.14 3.54
C LEU A 89 -5.17 6.79 4.62
N VAL A 90 -3.96 7.21 4.24
CA VAL A 90 -3.03 7.84 5.18
C VAL A 90 -2.86 9.32 4.82
N SER A 91 -2.99 10.19 5.79
CA SER A 91 -2.86 11.64 5.62
C SER A 91 -2.27 12.29 6.88
N ASP A 92 -1.81 13.52 6.75
CA ASP A 92 -1.64 14.42 7.89
C ASP A 92 -2.97 15.11 8.27
N ALA A 93 -2.95 15.91 9.34
CA ALA A 93 -4.13 16.65 9.80
C ALA A 93 -4.39 17.95 9.01
N SER A 94 -3.60 18.26 7.98
CA SER A 94 -3.79 19.49 7.20
C SER A 94 -5.10 19.45 6.40
N LYS A 95 -5.75 20.59 6.24
CA LYS A 95 -6.95 20.70 5.40
C LYS A 95 -6.74 20.17 3.99
N LYS A 96 -5.53 20.36 3.43
CA LYS A 96 -5.15 19.86 2.11
C LYS A 96 -5.04 18.34 2.10
N GLY A 97 -4.36 17.75 3.07
CA GLY A 97 -4.24 16.30 3.22
C GLY A 97 -5.60 15.62 3.38
N LEU A 98 -6.44 16.16 4.25
CA LEU A 98 -7.80 15.65 4.47
C LEU A 98 -8.68 15.76 3.20
N GLN A 99 -8.54 16.84 2.42
CA GLN A 99 -9.23 16.96 1.13
C GLN A 99 -8.75 15.93 0.12
N VAL A 100 -7.44 15.62 0.09
CA VAL A 100 -6.87 14.59 -0.80
C VAL A 100 -7.47 13.23 -0.48
N ILE A 101 -7.49 12.79 0.77
CA ILE A 101 -8.05 11.46 1.12
C ILE A 101 -9.56 11.37 0.83
N ARG A 102 -10.32 12.44 1.00
CA ARG A 102 -11.74 12.49 0.60
C ARG A 102 -11.90 12.31 -0.91
N THR A 103 -11.03 12.95 -1.70
CA THR A 103 -11.03 12.81 -3.17
C THR A 103 -10.63 11.39 -3.57
N VAL A 104 -9.57 10.85 -2.96
CA VAL A 104 -9.11 9.46 -3.22
C VAL A 104 -10.23 8.47 -2.91
N ARG A 105 -10.90 8.59 -1.76
CA ARG A 105 -12.04 7.72 -1.41
C ARG A 105 -13.15 7.77 -2.45
N ARG A 106 -13.56 8.98 -2.86
CA ARG A 106 -14.63 9.15 -3.86
C ARG A 106 -14.30 8.43 -5.16
N VAL A 107 -13.07 8.58 -5.66
CA VAL A 107 -12.65 7.92 -6.90
C VAL A 107 -12.47 6.42 -6.70
N ALA A 108 -11.98 5.99 -5.53
CA ALA A 108 -11.88 4.58 -5.21
C ALA A 108 -13.25 3.88 -5.20
N GLN A 109 -14.30 4.55 -4.72
CA GLN A 109 -15.67 4.01 -4.75
C GLN A 109 -16.17 3.70 -6.17
N GLU A 110 -15.67 4.41 -7.18
CA GLU A 110 -16.06 4.22 -8.58
C GLU A 110 -15.19 3.17 -9.31
N LEU A 111 -13.91 3.07 -8.92
CA LEU A 111 -12.91 2.35 -9.71
C LEU A 111 -12.32 1.10 -9.02
N VAL A 112 -12.45 0.98 -7.70
CA VAL A 112 -11.86 -0.11 -6.92
C VAL A 112 -12.93 -0.77 -6.07
N MET A 113 -13.01 -2.09 -6.11
CA MET A 113 -13.83 -2.84 -5.16
C MET A 113 -13.06 -2.99 -3.85
N TYR A 114 -13.63 -2.54 -2.74
CA TYR A 114 -13.10 -2.77 -1.41
C TYR A 114 -14.20 -3.12 -0.41
N GLU A 115 -13.85 -3.88 0.61
CA GLU A 115 -14.80 -4.33 1.64
C GLU A 115 -14.84 -3.36 2.81
N LYS A 116 -13.66 -2.85 3.21
CA LYS A 116 -13.51 -1.88 4.30
C LYS A 116 -12.61 -0.73 3.87
N CYS A 117 -12.92 0.46 4.39
CA CYS A 117 -12.12 1.66 4.16
C CYS A 117 -12.02 2.46 5.46
N GLY A 118 -10.86 3.04 5.72
CA GLY A 118 -10.68 3.97 6.83
C GLY A 118 -9.42 4.80 6.68
N ALA A 119 -9.29 5.81 7.54
CA ALA A 119 -8.17 6.73 7.52
C ALA A 119 -7.29 6.57 8.76
N VAL A 120 -5.98 6.69 8.56
CA VAL A 120 -4.99 6.96 9.59
C VAL A 120 -4.50 8.38 9.40
N ILE A 121 -4.65 9.20 10.44
CA ILE A 121 -4.12 10.57 10.43
C ILE A 121 -2.80 10.56 11.18
N ASN A 122 -1.73 10.79 10.46
CA ASN A 122 -0.36 10.66 10.94
C ASN A 122 0.29 12.04 11.13
N ARG A 123 1.32 12.09 11.97
CA ARG A 123 2.10 13.31 12.27
C ARG A 123 1.21 14.46 12.74
N VAL A 124 0.26 14.14 13.60
CA VAL A 124 -0.63 15.16 14.17
C VAL A 124 0.12 15.94 15.23
N PRO A 125 0.25 17.27 15.09
CA PRO A 125 0.93 18.10 16.10
C PRO A 125 0.25 18.01 17.46
N GLU A 126 1.03 18.22 18.52
CA GLU A 126 0.50 18.30 19.86
C GLU A 126 -0.52 19.42 19.99
N GLY A 127 -1.63 19.16 20.68
CA GLY A 127 -2.69 20.15 20.92
C GLY A 127 -3.81 20.17 19.86
N VAL A 128 -3.67 19.42 18.76
CA VAL A 128 -4.78 19.28 17.79
C VAL A 128 -5.79 18.26 18.32
N ALA A 129 -7.01 18.70 18.54
CA ALA A 129 -8.08 17.82 19.00
C ALA A 129 -8.64 16.93 17.89
N ARG A 130 -9.04 15.71 18.23
CA ARG A 130 -9.54 14.73 17.25
C ARG A 130 -10.81 15.21 16.51
N ASP A 131 -11.65 16.00 17.14
CA ASP A 131 -12.87 16.59 16.59
C ASP A 131 -12.59 17.74 15.61
N GLU A 132 -11.38 18.27 15.58
CA GLU A 132 -10.92 19.24 14.57
C GLU A 132 -10.52 18.57 13.25
N ILE A 133 -10.37 17.24 13.25
CA ILE A 133 -9.95 16.45 12.09
C ILE A 133 -11.17 16.02 11.29
N ASP A 134 -11.58 16.83 10.31
CA ASP A 134 -12.71 16.52 9.43
C ASP A 134 -12.31 15.63 8.27
N THR A 135 -12.55 14.31 8.41
CA THR A 135 -12.38 13.33 7.34
C THR A 135 -13.66 13.12 6.50
N GLY A 136 -14.74 13.84 6.80
CA GLY A 136 -16.06 13.59 6.24
C GLY A 136 -16.61 12.23 6.71
N GLU A 137 -17.10 11.43 5.77
CA GLU A 137 -17.66 10.10 6.07
C GLU A 137 -16.59 8.98 6.20
N ILE A 138 -15.30 9.29 6.17
CA ILE A 138 -14.25 8.29 6.27
C ILE A 138 -14.02 7.96 7.76
N PRO A 139 -14.20 6.71 8.19
CA PRO A 139 -13.89 6.32 9.55
C PRO A 139 -12.42 6.56 9.90
N VAL A 140 -12.16 7.27 10.99
CA VAL A 140 -10.79 7.45 11.50
C VAL A 140 -10.42 6.24 12.35
N LEU A 141 -9.50 5.42 11.86
CA LEU A 141 -9.04 4.19 12.49
C LEU A 141 -8.04 4.50 13.61
N ALA A 142 -7.11 5.41 13.33
CA ALA A 142 -6.12 5.87 14.28
C ALA A 142 -5.71 7.32 14.01
N VAL A 143 -5.34 8.01 15.08
CA VAL A 143 -4.66 9.31 15.05
C VAL A 143 -3.30 9.12 15.70
N ILE A 144 -2.24 9.36 14.94
CA ILE A 144 -0.86 9.17 15.36
C ILE A 144 -0.21 10.55 15.47
N GLY A 145 0.24 10.89 16.66
CA GLY A 145 0.97 12.13 16.91
C GLY A 145 2.33 12.17 16.24
N GLU A 146 2.99 13.31 16.31
CA GLU A 146 4.41 13.41 15.99
C GLU A 146 5.22 12.51 16.93
N ASP A 147 6.09 11.68 16.35
CA ASP A 147 6.93 10.73 17.08
C ASP A 147 8.40 11.11 16.86
N SER A 148 9.03 11.63 17.93
CA SER A 148 10.43 12.07 17.87
C SER A 148 11.39 10.90 17.65
N ALA A 149 11.08 9.71 18.16
CA ALA A 149 11.91 8.53 17.95
C ALA A 149 11.85 8.11 16.48
N GLN A 150 10.67 8.09 15.86
CA GLN A 150 10.54 7.84 14.42
C GLN A 150 11.30 8.88 13.60
N THR A 151 11.15 10.16 13.94
CA THR A 151 11.85 11.24 13.22
C THR A 151 13.37 11.08 13.30
N GLU A 152 13.91 10.74 14.48
CA GLU A 152 15.34 10.45 14.64
C GLU A 152 15.78 9.26 13.78
N PHE A 153 14.99 8.18 13.78
CA PHE A 153 15.28 6.98 12.98
C PHE A 153 15.29 7.27 11.49
N ASP A 154 14.32 8.05 11.00
CA ASP A 154 14.25 8.48 9.60
C ASP A 154 15.48 9.31 9.20
N ILE A 155 15.91 10.26 10.04
CA ILE A 155 17.09 11.10 9.80
C ILE A 155 18.37 10.26 9.77
N LEU A 156 18.50 9.29 10.67
CA LEU A 156 19.68 8.44 10.79
C LEU A 156 19.66 7.23 9.82
N GLY A 157 18.61 7.05 9.03
CA GLY A 157 18.45 5.91 8.14
C GLY A 157 18.37 4.57 8.86
N LYS A 158 17.87 4.56 10.10
CA LYS A 158 17.66 3.34 10.87
C LYS A 158 16.38 2.64 10.43
N THR A 159 16.34 1.34 10.62
CA THR A 159 15.15 0.56 10.28
C THR A 159 14.03 0.74 11.31
N VAL A 160 12.78 0.78 10.85
CA VAL A 160 11.59 0.84 11.72
C VAL A 160 11.44 -0.39 12.63
N PHE A 161 12.11 -1.50 12.31
CA PHE A 161 12.13 -2.71 13.15
C PHE A 161 12.89 -2.53 14.47
N ASP A 162 13.77 -1.54 14.53
CA ASP A 162 14.55 -1.20 15.74
C ASP A 162 13.86 -0.12 16.60
N LEU A 163 12.68 0.37 16.18
CA LEU A 163 11.90 1.31 16.99
C LEU A 163 11.52 0.72 18.34
N PRO A 164 11.48 1.53 19.41
CA PRO A 164 10.94 1.11 20.69
C PRO A 164 9.52 0.53 20.53
N LYS A 165 9.22 -0.55 21.26
CA LYS A 165 7.92 -1.24 21.15
C LYS A 165 6.72 -0.37 21.54
N ASP A 166 6.96 0.67 22.31
CA ASP A 166 6.00 1.69 22.77
C ASP A 166 5.97 2.93 21.87
N ALA A 167 6.71 2.94 20.75
CA ALA A 167 6.66 4.04 19.79
C ALA A 167 5.22 4.32 19.33
N GLY A 168 4.84 5.59 19.31
CA GLY A 168 3.48 6.02 18.99
C GLY A 168 2.99 5.55 17.64
N VAL A 169 3.88 5.53 16.65
CA VAL A 169 3.58 5.03 15.29
C VAL A 169 3.22 3.54 15.30
N LEU A 170 3.90 2.71 16.08
CA LEU A 170 3.59 1.28 16.17
C LEU A 170 2.26 1.04 16.90
N ALA A 171 2.01 1.77 17.99
CA ALA A 171 0.76 1.69 18.72
C ALA A 171 -0.44 2.11 17.86
N GLY A 172 -0.31 3.22 17.14
CA GLY A 172 -1.37 3.71 16.23
C GLY A 172 -1.60 2.81 15.03
N THR A 173 -0.54 2.24 14.45
CA THR A 173 -0.68 1.25 13.37
C THR A 173 -1.42 0.01 13.85
N LYS A 174 -1.08 -0.52 15.03
CA LYS A 174 -1.78 -1.65 15.63
C LYS A 174 -3.25 -1.32 15.89
N GLN A 175 -3.56 -0.13 16.40
CA GLN A 175 -4.94 0.33 16.59
C GLN A 175 -5.72 0.32 15.26
N ALA A 176 -5.12 0.84 14.19
CA ALA A 176 -5.75 0.87 12.87
C ALA A 176 -6.04 -0.54 12.33
N LEU A 177 -5.10 -1.47 12.46
CA LEU A 177 -5.27 -2.86 12.03
C LEU A 177 -6.38 -3.55 12.85
N CYS A 178 -6.37 -3.41 14.18
CA CYS A 178 -7.45 -3.94 15.02
C CYS A 178 -8.83 -3.39 14.64
N ALA A 179 -8.93 -2.10 14.32
CA ALA A 179 -10.19 -1.48 13.87
C ALA A 179 -10.68 -2.02 12.52
N LEU A 180 -9.79 -2.54 11.70
CA LEU A 180 -10.10 -3.23 10.44
C LEU A 180 -10.38 -4.72 10.62
N ASN A 181 -10.19 -5.26 11.82
CA ASN A 181 -10.25 -6.70 12.16
C ASN A 181 -9.18 -7.53 11.40
N ILE A 182 -7.97 -6.99 11.36
CA ILE A 182 -6.76 -7.63 10.86
C ILE A 182 -5.85 -7.99 12.03
#